data_26bc65a58603809d100a5cec3b5eca7f
#
_entry.id   26bc65a58603809d100a5cec3b5eca7f
#
_cell.length_a   1.000
_cell.length_b   1.000
_cell.length_c   1.000
_cell.angle_alpha   90.00
_cell.angle_beta   90.00
_cell.angle_gamma   90.00
#
_symmetry.space_group_name_H-M   'P 1'
#
loop_
_entity.id
_entity.type
_entity.pdbx_description
1 polymer ?
#
loop_
_entity_poly.entity_id
_entity_poly.type
_entity_poly.pdbx_seq_one_letter_code
_entity_poly.pdbx_strand_id
1 'polypeptide(L)'
;VPLRQAATAAGLVTGYVADAVFGDPRRWHPVAGFGRAAQALEQRVWADSKVKGAAYTAACAGTVTGLGVAAQFVTRKRPFARFALTAASTWVVLGGRGLAAEGTRMARLLDDGDLPGARQRLPHLCARDATGLDTEQLARATTESIAENTSDAVVAPLLWGAVAGIPGLLGYRALNTLDAMVGYRSPKYANFGWASARADDLANLVPSRVGAALTVASAPLAGGFAKPAFRTWRRDGKHHPSPNAGQVEAAFAGALGVRLGGTNSYGGRTEQRGVLGDGREPEPVDVRRAVRLSRAVGLAALAVAVAVTR
;
A
#
# COMPACT_ATOMS: atom_id res chain seq x y z
N VAL A 1 24.67 0.22 -20.31
CA VAL A 1 24.02 0.61 -19.02
C VAL A 1 22.88 1.62 -19.25
N PRO A 2 23.09 2.78 -19.96
CA PRO A 2 22.04 3.79 -20.07
C PRO A 2 20.74 3.31 -20.73
N LEU A 3 20.83 2.50 -21.79
CA LEU A 3 19.61 1.98 -22.46
C LEU A 3 18.76 1.05 -21.56
N ARG A 4 19.40 0.33 -20.65
CA ARG A 4 18.66 -0.56 -19.71
C ARG A 4 17.93 0.26 -18.65
N GLN A 5 18.59 1.28 -18.12
CA GLN A 5 17.98 2.20 -17.15
C GLN A 5 16.83 2.96 -17.78
N ALA A 6 17.03 3.50 -18.99
CA ALA A 6 15.96 4.14 -19.76
C ALA A 6 14.75 3.20 -20.02
N ALA A 7 15.00 1.93 -20.39
CA ALA A 7 13.95 0.95 -20.59
C ALA A 7 13.18 0.64 -19.29
N THR A 8 13.89 0.57 -18.13
CA THR A 8 13.25 0.37 -16.83
C THR A 8 12.41 1.59 -16.45
N ALA A 9 12.97 2.81 -16.55
CA ALA A 9 12.25 4.05 -16.25
C ALA A 9 11.00 4.22 -17.13
N ALA A 10 11.13 4.00 -18.46
CA ALA A 10 9.99 4.03 -19.38
C ALA A 10 8.94 2.97 -19.04
N GLY A 11 9.38 1.77 -18.62
CA GLY A 11 8.49 0.69 -18.17
C GLY A 11 7.70 1.08 -16.91
N LEU A 12 8.35 1.70 -15.92
CA LEU A 12 7.67 2.21 -14.71
C LEU A 12 6.60 3.24 -15.07
N VAL A 13 6.94 4.21 -15.95
CA VAL A 13 5.99 5.23 -16.41
C VAL A 13 4.80 4.59 -17.13
N THR A 14 5.07 3.70 -18.09
CA THR A 14 4.02 3.05 -18.87
C THR A 14 3.13 2.18 -18.01
N GLY A 15 3.69 1.42 -17.06
CA GLY A 15 2.92 0.60 -16.12
C GLY A 15 2.07 1.43 -15.17
N TYR A 16 2.58 2.56 -14.68
CA TYR A 16 1.81 3.51 -13.87
C TYR A 16 0.63 4.12 -14.65
N VAL A 17 0.87 4.52 -15.90
CA VAL A 17 -0.21 5.01 -16.77
C VAL A 17 -1.23 3.92 -17.06
N ALA A 18 -0.78 2.68 -17.26
CA ALA A 18 -1.67 1.54 -17.47
C ALA A 18 -2.56 1.28 -16.22
N ASP A 19 -2.00 1.32 -15.01
CA ASP A 19 -2.81 1.27 -13.77
C ASP A 19 -3.82 2.43 -13.72
N ALA A 20 -3.38 3.66 -13.96
CA ALA A 20 -4.25 4.83 -13.90
C ALA A 20 -5.40 4.80 -14.92
N VAL A 21 -5.18 4.21 -16.12
CA VAL A 21 -6.16 4.17 -17.20
C VAL A 21 -7.05 2.93 -17.15
N PHE A 22 -6.47 1.76 -16.97
CA PHE A 22 -7.18 0.47 -17.04
C PHE A 22 -7.55 -0.08 -15.66
N GLY A 23 -6.79 0.26 -14.60
CA GLY A 23 -6.90 -0.35 -13.27
C GLY A 23 -6.48 -1.81 -13.28
N ASP A 24 -6.90 -2.53 -12.24
CA ASP A 24 -6.57 -3.94 -12.06
C ASP A 24 -7.22 -4.82 -13.15
N PRO A 25 -6.51 -5.82 -13.67
CA PRO A 25 -7.11 -6.81 -14.56
C PRO A 25 -8.29 -7.53 -13.88
N ARG A 26 -9.48 -7.42 -14.44
CA ARG A 26 -10.72 -8.00 -13.85
C ARG A 26 -10.73 -9.53 -13.82
N ARG A 27 -9.99 -10.18 -14.71
CA ARG A 27 -9.86 -11.65 -14.80
C ARG A 27 -8.38 -12.01 -14.81
N TRP A 28 -8.04 -13.14 -14.18
CA TRP A 28 -6.68 -13.69 -14.16
C TRP A 28 -5.64 -12.75 -13.54
N HIS A 29 -6.04 -11.94 -12.55
CA HIS A 29 -5.10 -11.03 -11.89
C HIS A 29 -3.93 -11.81 -11.28
N PRO A 30 -2.67 -11.55 -11.67
CA PRO A 30 -1.52 -12.36 -11.24
C PRO A 30 -1.31 -12.34 -9.73
N VAL A 31 -1.53 -11.20 -9.05
CA VAL A 31 -1.42 -11.08 -7.58
C VAL A 31 -2.49 -11.95 -6.90
N ALA A 32 -3.72 -11.97 -7.41
CA ALA A 32 -4.75 -12.86 -6.88
C ALA A 32 -4.42 -14.33 -7.16
N GLY A 33 -3.81 -14.63 -8.30
CA GLY A 33 -3.26 -15.95 -8.61
C GLY A 33 -2.19 -16.39 -7.61
N PHE A 34 -1.24 -15.50 -7.32
CA PHE A 34 -0.23 -15.70 -6.29
C PHE A 34 -0.88 -15.94 -4.92
N GLY A 35 -1.85 -15.09 -4.51
CA GLY A 35 -2.55 -15.26 -3.23
C GLY A 35 -3.22 -16.63 -3.10
N ARG A 36 -3.89 -17.14 -4.16
CA ARG A 36 -4.47 -18.49 -4.16
C ARG A 36 -3.40 -19.59 -4.04
N ALA A 37 -2.28 -19.47 -4.74
CA ALA A 37 -1.19 -20.43 -4.65
C ALA A 37 -0.54 -20.42 -3.25
N ALA A 38 -0.33 -19.23 -2.68
CA ALA A 38 0.17 -19.06 -1.33
C ALA A 38 -0.78 -19.68 -0.29
N GLN A 39 -2.08 -19.45 -0.43
CA GLN A 39 -3.10 -20.04 0.45
C GLN A 39 -3.14 -21.57 0.35
N ALA A 40 -3.03 -22.14 -0.86
CA ALA A 40 -2.98 -23.58 -1.05
C ALA A 40 -1.71 -24.20 -0.43
N LEU A 41 -0.58 -23.50 -0.49
CA LEU A 41 0.64 -23.92 0.18
C LEU A 41 0.51 -23.80 1.70
N GLU A 42 -0.04 -22.68 2.22
CA GLU A 42 -0.30 -22.48 3.64
C GLU A 42 -1.08 -23.64 4.23
N GLN A 43 -2.18 -24.04 3.58
CA GLN A 43 -3.04 -25.14 4.05
C GLN A 43 -2.28 -26.46 4.20
N ARG A 44 -1.20 -26.68 3.44
CA ARG A 44 -0.40 -27.91 3.49
C ARG A 44 0.72 -27.86 4.51
N VAL A 45 1.30 -26.68 4.75
CA VAL A 45 2.52 -26.55 5.55
C VAL A 45 2.31 -25.83 6.88
N TRP A 46 1.09 -25.33 7.10
CA TRP A 46 0.78 -24.55 8.31
C TRP A 46 1.10 -25.36 9.58
N ALA A 47 1.77 -24.71 10.49
CA ALA A 47 1.95 -25.16 11.86
C ALA A 47 2.18 -23.91 12.73
N ASP A 48 1.90 -23.98 14.00
CA ASP A 48 2.23 -22.92 14.97
C ASP A 48 3.74 -22.86 15.22
N SER A 49 4.48 -22.39 14.21
CA SER A 49 5.94 -22.38 14.18
C SER A 49 6.50 -21.24 13.35
N LYS A 50 7.37 -20.43 13.97
CA LYS A 50 8.10 -19.35 13.26
C LYS A 50 8.99 -19.88 12.14
N VAL A 51 9.62 -21.05 12.35
CA VAL A 51 10.53 -21.66 11.33
C VAL A 51 9.75 -22.08 10.11
N LYS A 52 8.58 -22.75 10.28
CA LYS A 52 7.74 -23.12 9.13
C LYS A 52 7.15 -21.91 8.44
N GLY A 53 6.76 -20.89 9.20
CA GLY A 53 6.31 -19.62 8.64
C GLY A 53 7.41 -18.90 7.84
N ALA A 54 8.63 -18.87 8.34
CA ALA A 54 9.78 -18.31 7.63
C ALA A 54 10.10 -19.08 6.34
N ALA A 55 10.07 -20.41 6.39
CA ALA A 55 10.25 -21.25 5.20
C ALA A 55 9.14 -21.02 4.16
N TYR A 56 7.88 -20.91 4.60
CA TYR A 56 6.75 -20.56 3.75
C TYR A 56 6.93 -19.19 3.08
N THR A 57 7.28 -18.15 3.86
CA THR A 57 7.51 -16.80 3.35
C THR A 57 8.65 -16.78 2.33
N ALA A 58 9.77 -17.44 2.67
CA ALA A 58 10.93 -17.54 1.78
C ALA A 58 10.60 -18.31 0.48
N ALA A 59 9.84 -19.40 0.56
CA ALA A 59 9.42 -20.15 -0.61
C ALA A 59 8.51 -19.31 -1.53
N CYS A 60 7.48 -18.68 -0.99
CA CYS A 60 6.53 -17.90 -1.77
C CYS A 60 7.19 -16.64 -2.37
N ALA A 61 7.75 -15.76 -1.54
CA ALA A 61 8.35 -14.52 -1.99
C ALA A 61 9.65 -14.78 -2.79
N GLY A 62 10.45 -15.76 -2.38
CA GLY A 62 11.68 -16.15 -3.08
C GLY A 62 11.42 -16.67 -4.49
N THR A 63 10.39 -17.51 -4.68
CA THR A 63 9.99 -17.98 -6.02
C THR A 63 9.62 -16.82 -6.94
N VAL A 64 8.76 -15.92 -6.49
CA VAL A 64 8.29 -14.76 -7.28
C VAL A 64 9.44 -13.80 -7.58
N THR A 65 10.29 -13.53 -6.59
CA THR A 65 11.50 -12.71 -6.78
C THR A 65 12.46 -13.36 -7.75
N GLY A 66 12.67 -14.67 -7.64
CA GLY A 66 13.52 -15.47 -8.55
C GLY A 66 13.03 -15.45 -10.00
N LEU A 67 11.71 -15.53 -10.21
CA LEU A 67 11.11 -15.33 -11.55
C LEU A 67 11.40 -13.93 -12.08
N GLY A 68 11.32 -12.91 -11.23
CA GLY A 68 11.69 -11.53 -11.57
C GLY A 68 13.17 -11.40 -11.96
N VAL A 69 14.07 -12.06 -11.21
CA VAL A 69 15.50 -12.09 -11.52
C VAL A 69 15.75 -12.78 -12.88
N ALA A 70 15.12 -13.92 -13.12
CA ALA A 70 15.24 -14.65 -14.39
C ALA A 70 14.74 -13.79 -15.57
N ALA A 71 13.56 -13.15 -15.43
CA ALA A 71 13.01 -12.24 -16.42
C ALA A 71 13.96 -11.06 -16.71
N GLN A 72 14.53 -10.49 -15.66
CA GLN A 72 15.50 -9.39 -15.76
C GLN A 72 16.81 -9.83 -16.42
N PHE A 73 17.27 -11.05 -16.16
CA PHE A 73 18.49 -11.61 -16.75
C PHE A 73 18.30 -11.92 -18.25
N VAL A 74 17.20 -12.58 -18.61
CA VAL A 74 16.90 -12.92 -20.02
C VAL A 74 16.77 -11.66 -20.88
N THR A 75 16.21 -10.58 -20.30
CA THR A 75 16.01 -9.30 -21.02
C THR A 75 17.21 -8.37 -20.98
N ARG A 76 18.33 -8.76 -20.36
CA ARG A 76 19.52 -7.89 -20.17
C ARG A 76 20.11 -7.29 -21.46
N LYS A 77 19.98 -8.00 -22.58
CA LYS A 77 20.44 -7.56 -23.91
C LYS A 77 19.29 -7.12 -24.83
N ARG A 78 18.05 -7.05 -24.33
CA ARG A 78 16.84 -6.78 -25.10
C ARG A 78 16.06 -5.64 -24.47
N PRO A 79 16.41 -4.37 -24.74
CA PRO A 79 15.82 -3.21 -24.05
C PRO A 79 14.30 -3.12 -24.23
N PHE A 80 13.77 -3.46 -25.41
CA PHE A 80 12.33 -3.47 -25.64
C PHE A 80 11.60 -4.54 -24.80
N ALA A 81 12.14 -5.75 -24.72
CA ALA A 81 11.56 -6.79 -23.86
C ALA A 81 11.63 -6.41 -22.38
N ARG A 82 12.74 -5.77 -21.95
CA ARG A 82 12.87 -5.21 -20.59
C ARG A 82 11.82 -4.14 -20.32
N PHE A 83 11.67 -3.19 -21.21
CA PHE A 83 10.60 -2.18 -21.13
C PHE A 83 9.22 -2.83 -20.97
N ALA A 84 8.86 -3.75 -21.88
CA ALA A 84 7.54 -4.38 -21.87
C ALA A 84 7.28 -5.18 -20.58
N LEU A 85 8.27 -5.99 -20.12
CA LEU A 85 8.11 -6.73 -18.87
C LEU A 85 8.10 -5.82 -17.63
N THR A 86 8.87 -4.74 -17.60
CA THR A 86 8.81 -3.78 -16.50
C THR A 86 7.45 -3.08 -16.50
N ALA A 87 6.94 -2.67 -17.66
CA ALA A 87 5.62 -2.04 -17.77
C ALA A 87 4.49 -2.97 -17.29
N ALA A 88 4.50 -4.22 -17.75
CA ALA A 88 3.52 -5.21 -17.35
C ALA A 88 3.61 -5.53 -15.84
N SER A 89 4.83 -5.72 -15.30
CA SER A 89 5.04 -5.95 -13.87
C SER A 89 4.57 -4.77 -13.04
N THR A 90 4.90 -3.53 -13.44
CA THR A 90 4.47 -2.31 -12.75
C THR A 90 2.94 -2.21 -12.73
N TRP A 91 2.29 -2.39 -13.88
CA TRP A 91 0.83 -2.36 -13.96
C TRP A 91 0.16 -3.37 -13.02
N VAL A 92 0.68 -4.60 -13.01
CA VAL A 92 0.08 -5.70 -12.22
C VAL A 92 0.27 -5.52 -10.71
N VAL A 93 1.37 -4.88 -10.27
CA VAL A 93 1.66 -4.74 -8.83
C VAL A 93 1.11 -3.46 -8.22
N LEU A 94 0.82 -2.43 -9.03
CA LEU A 94 0.19 -1.21 -8.55
C LEU A 94 -1.29 -1.44 -8.24
N GLY A 95 -1.84 -0.60 -7.37
CA GLY A 95 -3.25 -0.59 -7.01
C GLY A 95 -3.81 0.83 -6.85
N GLY A 96 -3.15 1.82 -7.48
CA GLY A 96 -3.48 3.23 -7.29
C GLY A 96 -4.86 3.61 -7.79
N ARG A 97 -5.28 3.10 -8.96
CA ARG A 97 -6.63 3.34 -9.48
C ARG A 97 -7.69 2.64 -8.63
N GLY A 98 -7.47 1.39 -8.24
CA GLY A 98 -8.38 0.64 -7.39
C GLY A 98 -8.63 1.36 -6.07
N LEU A 99 -7.56 1.79 -5.40
CA LEU A 99 -7.60 2.56 -4.16
C LEU A 99 -8.40 3.87 -4.30
N ALA A 100 -8.10 4.64 -5.35
CA ALA A 100 -8.81 5.90 -5.62
C ALA A 100 -10.29 5.69 -5.95
N ALA A 101 -10.64 4.60 -6.66
CA ALA A 101 -12.02 4.27 -6.98
C ALA A 101 -12.80 3.87 -5.72
N GLU A 102 -12.22 3.05 -4.84
CA GLU A 102 -12.85 2.65 -3.57
C GLU A 102 -13.03 3.85 -2.63
N GLY A 103 -12.00 4.69 -2.46
CA GLY A 103 -12.11 5.92 -1.67
C GLY A 103 -13.18 6.88 -2.22
N THR A 104 -13.27 7.03 -3.55
CA THR A 104 -14.31 7.86 -4.18
C THR A 104 -15.71 7.28 -3.96
N ARG A 105 -15.85 5.95 -4.00
CA ARG A 105 -17.13 5.28 -3.73
C ARG A 105 -17.55 5.44 -2.27
N MET A 106 -16.61 5.26 -1.35
CA MET A 106 -16.88 5.50 0.09
C MET A 106 -17.33 6.93 0.35
N ALA A 107 -16.64 7.92 -0.23
CA ALA A 107 -17.03 9.32 -0.08
C ALA A 107 -18.47 9.59 -0.57
N ARG A 108 -18.87 8.99 -1.70
CA ARG A 108 -20.25 9.13 -2.21
C ARG A 108 -21.29 8.52 -1.26
N LEU A 109 -21.06 7.28 -0.80
CA LEU A 109 -21.98 6.61 0.13
C LEU A 109 -22.16 7.41 1.41
N LEU A 110 -21.08 8.02 1.92
CA LEU A 110 -21.14 8.87 3.11
C LEU A 110 -21.84 10.20 2.85
N ASP A 111 -21.65 10.83 1.68
CA ASP A 111 -22.36 12.05 1.28
C ASP A 111 -23.86 11.81 1.10
N ASP A 112 -24.23 10.65 0.55
CA ASP A 112 -25.63 10.25 0.35
C ASP A 112 -26.31 9.77 1.65
N GLY A 113 -25.56 9.68 2.77
CA GLY A 113 -26.05 9.16 4.05
C GLY A 113 -26.30 7.64 4.07
N ASP A 114 -25.83 6.91 3.05
CA ASP A 114 -25.94 5.45 2.97
C ASP A 114 -24.90 4.76 3.87
N LEU A 115 -25.12 4.83 5.19
CA LEU A 115 -24.26 4.19 6.17
C LEU A 115 -24.26 2.65 6.05
N PRO A 116 -25.40 1.97 5.78
CA PRO A 116 -25.38 0.53 5.54
C PRO A 116 -24.49 0.15 4.35
N GLY A 117 -24.60 0.86 3.23
CA GLY A 117 -23.76 0.66 2.05
C GLY A 117 -22.28 0.92 2.34
N ALA A 118 -21.97 2.00 3.07
CA ALA A 118 -20.60 2.33 3.46
C ALA A 118 -19.99 1.27 4.38
N ARG A 119 -20.73 0.76 5.38
CA ARG A 119 -20.27 -0.34 6.25
C ARG A 119 -20.02 -1.62 5.46
N GLN A 120 -20.89 -1.97 4.54
CA GLN A 120 -20.71 -3.13 3.67
C GLN A 120 -19.50 -2.98 2.75
N ARG A 121 -19.13 -1.74 2.40
CA ARG A 121 -18.02 -1.44 1.48
C ARG A 121 -16.66 -1.36 2.16
N LEU A 122 -16.57 -0.92 3.41
CA LEU A 122 -15.30 -0.72 4.13
C LEU A 122 -14.35 -1.93 4.10
N PRO A 123 -14.81 -3.21 4.17
CA PRO A 123 -13.94 -4.38 4.07
C PRO A 123 -13.12 -4.49 2.77
N HIS A 124 -13.43 -3.73 1.72
CA HIS A 124 -12.60 -3.65 0.52
C HIS A 124 -11.35 -2.76 0.71
N LEU A 125 -11.31 -1.99 1.78
CA LEU A 125 -10.21 -1.08 2.10
C LEU A 125 -9.39 -1.54 3.30
N CYS A 126 -10.04 -2.04 4.34
CA CYS A 126 -9.36 -2.48 5.57
C CYS A 126 -10.16 -3.59 6.28
N ALA A 127 -9.46 -4.34 7.14
CA ALA A 127 -10.04 -5.44 7.92
C ALA A 127 -10.76 -4.98 9.20
N ARG A 128 -11.07 -3.67 9.34
CA ARG A 128 -11.77 -3.12 10.50
C ARG A 128 -13.23 -3.61 10.52
N ASP A 129 -13.72 -3.96 11.73
CA ASP A 129 -15.14 -4.21 11.93
C ASP A 129 -15.92 -2.91 11.69
N ALA A 130 -16.80 -2.96 10.70
CA ALA A 130 -17.60 -1.80 10.28
C ALA A 130 -18.94 -1.71 11.05
N THR A 131 -19.26 -2.71 11.87
CA THR A 131 -20.55 -2.78 12.58
C THR A 131 -20.70 -1.59 13.52
N GLY A 132 -21.77 -0.83 13.35
CA GLY A 132 -22.09 0.31 14.21
C GLY A 132 -21.25 1.57 14.00
N LEU A 133 -20.29 1.58 13.08
CA LEU A 133 -19.51 2.80 12.80
C LEU A 133 -20.42 3.91 12.24
N ASP A 134 -20.29 5.10 12.77
CA ASP A 134 -20.94 6.32 12.26
C ASP A 134 -20.21 6.93 11.05
N THR A 135 -20.70 8.04 10.53
CA THR A 135 -20.15 8.73 9.36
C THR A 135 -18.68 9.13 9.55
N GLU A 136 -18.34 9.70 10.70
CA GLU A 136 -17.00 10.20 11.02
C GLU A 136 -16.02 9.04 11.18
N GLN A 137 -16.44 7.98 11.85
CA GLN A 137 -15.65 6.77 12.04
C GLN A 137 -15.38 6.04 10.70
N LEU A 138 -16.37 5.98 9.79
CA LEU A 138 -16.21 5.44 8.45
C LEU A 138 -15.30 6.32 7.58
N ALA A 139 -15.44 7.65 7.66
CA ALA A 139 -14.56 8.59 6.98
C ALA A 139 -13.12 8.46 7.48
N ARG A 140 -12.93 8.33 8.80
CA ARG A 140 -11.63 8.10 9.43
C ARG A 140 -10.99 6.81 8.95
N ALA A 141 -11.72 5.69 9.06
CA ALA A 141 -11.23 4.38 8.62
C ALA A 141 -10.83 4.37 7.14
N THR A 142 -11.63 5.03 6.30
CA THR A 142 -11.35 5.17 4.88
C THR A 142 -10.11 6.02 4.62
N THR A 143 -9.97 7.14 5.33
CA THR A 143 -8.81 8.05 5.18
C THR A 143 -7.51 7.37 5.63
N GLU A 144 -7.52 6.66 6.75
CA GLU A 144 -6.39 5.85 7.23
C GLU A 144 -5.98 4.80 6.20
N SER A 145 -6.94 4.06 5.68
CA SER A 145 -6.67 3.05 4.65
C SER A 145 -6.13 3.65 3.35
N ILE A 146 -6.63 4.81 2.91
CA ILE A 146 -6.09 5.51 1.74
C ILE A 146 -4.64 5.92 2.00
N ALA A 147 -4.31 6.46 3.19
CA ALA A 147 -2.96 6.87 3.54
C ALA A 147 -1.99 5.69 3.53
N GLU A 148 -2.30 4.60 4.24
CA GLU A 148 -1.50 3.39 4.32
C GLU A 148 -1.29 2.76 2.93
N ASN A 149 -2.37 2.52 2.18
CA ASN A 149 -2.29 1.90 0.86
C ASN A 149 -1.68 2.80 -0.21
N THR A 150 -1.62 4.12 -0.02
CA THR A 150 -0.82 5.01 -0.89
C THR A 150 0.65 4.65 -0.80
N SER A 151 1.16 4.35 0.41
CA SER A 151 2.52 3.84 0.58
C SER A 151 2.67 2.44 -0.03
N ASP A 152 1.83 1.50 0.36
CA ASP A 152 2.01 0.08 0.12
C ASP A 152 1.67 -0.35 -1.32
N ALA A 153 0.65 0.25 -1.91
CA ALA A 153 0.20 -0.12 -3.24
C ALA A 153 0.74 0.78 -4.37
N VAL A 154 1.41 1.89 -4.03
CA VAL A 154 1.93 2.83 -5.06
C VAL A 154 3.38 3.21 -4.81
N VAL A 155 3.71 3.84 -3.68
CA VAL A 155 5.05 4.37 -3.42
C VAL A 155 6.08 3.26 -3.34
N ALA A 156 5.84 2.25 -2.53
CA ALA A 156 6.79 1.18 -2.29
C ALA A 156 7.07 0.33 -3.54
N PRO A 157 6.07 -0.13 -4.32
CA PRO A 157 6.34 -0.83 -5.56
C PRO A 157 7.18 -0.01 -6.54
N LEU A 158 6.89 1.29 -6.70
CA LEU A 158 7.64 2.17 -7.60
C LEU A 158 9.10 2.33 -7.16
N LEU A 159 9.36 2.51 -5.86
CA LEU A 159 10.72 2.62 -5.34
C LEU A 159 11.50 1.31 -5.48
N TRP A 160 10.89 0.16 -5.15
CA TRP A 160 11.52 -1.13 -5.34
C TRP A 160 11.76 -1.45 -6.81
N GLY A 161 10.84 -1.04 -7.69
CA GLY A 161 11.00 -1.11 -9.14
C GLY A 161 12.15 -0.25 -9.66
N ALA A 162 12.34 0.93 -9.11
CA ALA A 162 13.46 1.82 -9.47
C ALA A 162 14.81 1.26 -9.05
N VAL A 163 14.91 0.71 -7.83
CA VAL A 163 16.16 0.23 -7.24
C VAL A 163 16.54 -1.16 -7.77
N ALA A 164 15.59 -2.08 -7.85
CA ALA A 164 15.85 -3.48 -8.16
C ALA A 164 15.19 -3.97 -9.47
N GLY A 165 14.40 -3.14 -10.14
CA GLY A 165 13.71 -3.49 -11.38
C GLY A 165 12.58 -4.50 -11.19
N ILE A 166 12.45 -5.44 -12.13
CA ILE A 166 11.37 -6.46 -12.11
C ILE A 166 11.38 -7.31 -10.81
N PRO A 167 12.51 -7.83 -10.30
CA PRO A 167 12.52 -8.55 -9.03
C PRO A 167 12.08 -7.69 -7.84
N GLY A 168 12.41 -6.38 -7.84
CA GLY A 168 11.95 -5.46 -6.81
C GLY A 168 10.44 -5.28 -6.81
N LEU A 169 9.84 -5.04 -7.99
CA LEU A 169 8.38 -4.95 -8.17
C LEU A 169 7.67 -6.19 -7.66
N LEU A 170 8.07 -7.35 -8.15
CA LEU A 170 7.40 -8.62 -7.87
C LEU A 170 7.64 -9.11 -6.45
N GLY A 171 8.89 -9.01 -5.96
CA GLY A 171 9.28 -9.44 -4.62
C GLY A 171 8.61 -8.61 -3.53
N TYR A 172 8.60 -7.28 -3.67
CA TYR A 172 7.89 -6.41 -2.75
C TYR A 172 6.39 -6.75 -2.71
N ARG A 173 5.74 -6.86 -3.88
CA ARG A 173 4.31 -7.17 -3.92
C ARG A 173 3.98 -8.53 -3.32
N ALA A 174 4.87 -9.53 -3.50
CA ALA A 174 4.72 -10.83 -2.87
C ALA A 174 4.77 -10.73 -1.34
N LEU A 175 5.76 -10.02 -0.76
CA LEU A 175 5.88 -9.81 0.68
C LEU A 175 4.65 -9.10 1.24
N ASN A 176 4.23 -7.99 0.65
CA ASN A 176 3.05 -7.23 1.05
C ASN A 176 1.76 -8.07 0.98
N THR A 177 1.62 -8.92 -0.04
CA THR A 177 0.48 -9.84 -0.14
C THR A 177 0.52 -10.91 0.94
N LEU A 178 1.68 -11.47 1.27
CA LEU A 178 1.82 -12.47 2.33
C LEU A 178 1.55 -11.87 3.71
N ASP A 179 2.00 -10.64 3.97
CA ASP A 179 1.65 -9.94 5.20
C ASP A 179 0.14 -9.74 5.34
N ALA A 180 -0.52 -9.26 4.30
CA ALA A 180 -1.98 -9.12 4.27
C ALA A 180 -2.73 -10.44 4.48
N MET A 181 -2.14 -11.60 4.10
CA MET A 181 -2.76 -12.91 4.26
C MET A 181 -2.52 -13.54 5.63
N VAL A 182 -1.30 -13.46 6.15
CA VAL A 182 -0.87 -14.21 7.33
C VAL A 182 -0.13 -13.37 8.39
N GLY A 183 0.19 -12.09 8.11
CA GLY A 183 1.01 -11.25 8.97
C GLY A 183 0.26 -10.65 10.16
N TYR A 184 -1.07 -10.64 10.16
CA TYR A 184 -1.84 -10.05 11.25
C TYR A 184 -1.82 -10.92 12.53
N ARG A 185 -1.84 -10.26 13.67
CA ARG A 185 -1.76 -10.89 14.98
C ARG A 185 -3.07 -11.60 15.35
N SER A 186 -3.20 -12.87 14.96
CA SER A 186 -4.26 -13.76 15.40
C SER A 186 -3.65 -14.99 16.10
N PRO A 187 -4.42 -15.75 16.89
CA PRO A 187 -3.93 -17.00 17.48
C PRO A 187 -3.35 -17.96 16.44
N LYS A 188 -3.93 -18.01 15.23
CA LYS A 188 -3.48 -18.86 14.13
C LYS A 188 -2.14 -18.40 13.55
N TYR A 189 -1.88 -17.09 13.46
CA TYR A 189 -0.77 -16.55 12.68
C TYR A 189 0.32 -15.88 13.52
N ALA A 190 0.17 -15.82 14.86
CA ALA A 190 1.13 -15.16 15.74
C ALA A 190 2.57 -15.64 15.56
N ASN A 191 2.75 -16.95 15.34
CA ASN A 191 4.06 -17.55 15.05
C ASN A 191 4.28 -17.73 13.54
N PHE A 192 3.31 -18.33 12.83
CA PHE A 192 3.47 -18.64 11.40
C PHE A 192 3.63 -17.38 10.54
N GLY A 193 2.86 -16.34 10.79
CA GLY A 193 2.91 -15.07 10.04
C GLY A 193 4.06 -14.13 10.41
N TRP A 194 4.79 -14.43 11.49
CA TRP A 194 5.84 -13.55 12.01
C TRP A 194 6.87 -13.11 10.94
N ALA A 195 7.32 -14.04 10.11
CA ALA A 195 8.34 -13.75 9.11
C ALA A 195 7.79 -12.87 7.97
N SER A 196 6.53 -13.11 7.53
CA SER A 196 5.86 -12.28 6.52
C SER A 196 5.71 -10.84 7.03
N ALA A 197 5.20 -10.67 8.26
CA ALA A 197 5.03 -9.34 8.88
C ALA A 197 6.38 -8.60 9.01
N ARG A 198 7.44 -9.28 9.47
CA ARG A 198 8.75 -8.64 9.63
C ARG A 198 9.42 -8.31 8.31
N ALA A 199 9.27 -9.16 7.29
CA ALA A 199 9.82 -8.89 5.97
C ALA A 199 9.11 -7.71 5.30
N ASP A 200 7.79 -7.61 5.42
CA ASP A 200 7.02 -6.46 4.95
C ASP A 200 7.38 -5.18 5.71
N ASP A 201 7.46 -5.25 7.05
CA ASP A 201 7.93 -4.12 7.89
C ASP A 201 9.28 -3.57 7.40
N LEU A 202 10.25 -4.45 7.12
CA LEU A 202 11.58 -4.06 6.63
C LEU A 202 11.52 -3.49 5.22
N ALA A 203 10.74 -4.11 4.33
CA ALA A 203 10.59 -3.64 2.95
C ALA A 203 9.93 -2.26 2.87
N ASN A 204 9.12 -1.90 3.85
CA ASN A 204 8.42 -0.62 3.92
C ASN A 204 9.14 0.48 4.72
N LEU A 205 10.28 0.19 5.38
CA LEU A 205 10.98 1.19 6.19
C LEU A 205 11.33 2.48 5.43
N VAL A 206 11.93 2.36 4.26
CA VAL A 206 12.28 3.51 3.41
C VAL A 206 11.06 4.02 2.66
N PRO A 207 10.27 3.18 1.98
CA PRO A 207 9.09 3.63 1.23
C PRO A 207 8.10 4.45 2.05
N SER A 208 7.80 4.05 3.27
CA SER A 208 6.82 4.77 4.12
C SER A 208 7.30 6.18 4.48
N ARG A 209 8.59 6.36 4.70
CA ARG A 209 9.18 7.68 5.00
C ARG A 209 9.26 8.56 3.76
N VAL A 210 9.59 7.98 2.61
CA VAL A 210 9.49 8.67 1.32
C VAL A 210 8.04 9.05 1.03
N GLY A 211 7.08 8.13 1.24
CA GLY A 211 5.65 8.39 1.11
C GLY A 211 5.19 9.55 1.99
N ALA A 212 5.62 9.58 3.26
CA ALA A 212 5.31 10.68 4.19
C ALA A 212 5.92 12.02 3.71
N ALA A 213 7.17 12.02 3.26
CA ALA A 213 7.81 13.22 2.71
C ALA A 213 7.10 13.74 1.45
N LEU A 214 6.71 12.83 0.55
CA LEU A 214 5.93 13.18 -0.64
C LEU A 214 4.53 13.67 -0.29
N THR A 215 3.91 13.13 0.78
CA THR A 215 2.64 13.62 1.32
C THR A 215 2.77 15.07 1.78
N VAL A 216 3.83 15.39 2.54
CA VAL A 216 4.14 16.76 2.97
C VAL A 216 4.29 17.70 1.76
N ALA A 217 5.06 17.30 0.77
CA ALA A 217 5.28 18.10 -0.44
C ALA A 217 4.00 18.29 -1.27
N SER A 218 3.11 17.28 -1.29
CA SER A 218 1.88 17.28 -2.06
C SER A 218 0.68 17.88 -1.32
N ALA A 219 0.80 18.20 -0.03
CA ALA A 219 -0.30 18.70 0.80
C ALA A 219 -1.06 19.90 0.18
N PRO A 220 -0.40 20.91 -0.44
CA PRO A 220 -1.10 22.03 -1.08
C PRO A 220 -2.05 21.61 -2.20
N LEU A 221 -1.73 20.53 -2.93
CA LEU A 221 -2.57 20.02 -4.03
C LEU A 221 -3.91 19.42 -3.56
N ALA A 222 -4.00 19.10 -2.26
CA ALA A 222 -5.23 18.63 -1.62
C ALA A 222 -5.93 19.72 -0.76
N GLY A 223 -5.52 20.97 -0.91
CA GLY A 223 -6.04 22.10 -0.12
C GLY A 223 -5.55 22.08 1.33
N GLY A 224 -4.39 21.50 1.58
CA GLY A 224 -3.73 21.47 2.90
C GLY A 224 -2.44 22.28 2.93
N PHE A 225 -1.67 22.12 4.00
CA PHE A 225 -0.40 22.85 4.20
C PHE A 225 0.74 21.91 4.54
N ALA A 226 1.89 22.12 3.89
CA ALA A 226 3.08 21.29 4.09
C ALA A 226 3.63 21.37 5.54
N LYS A 227 3.60 22.55 6.18
CA LYS A 227 4.13 22.73 7.52
C LYS A 227 3.37 21.96 8.61
N PRO A 228 2.02 22.00 8.68
CA PRO A 228 1.26 21.10 9.57
C PRO A 228 1.51 19.61 9.25
N ALA A 229 1.50 19.22 7.98
CA ALA A 229 1.78 17.83 7.57
C ALA A 229 3.14 17.34 8.11
N PHE A 230 4.21 18.14 7.94
CA PHE A 230 5.53 17.82 8.45
C PHE A 230 5.59 17.74 9.97
N ARG A 231 4.96 18.71 10.68
CA ARG A 231 4.94 18.74 12.14
C ARG A 231 4.23 17.51 12.71
N THR A 232 3.05 17.19 12.18
CA THR A 232 2.26 16.03 12.62
C THR A 232 3.01 14.74 12.35
N TRP A 233 3.57 14.57 11.15
CA TRP A 233 4.41 13.42 10.83
C TRP A 233 5.55 13.22 11.83
N ARG A 234 6.33 14.28 12.12
CA ARG A 234 7.48 14.19 13.03
C ARG A 234 7.10 13.95 14.49
N ARG A 235 5.97 14.47 14.93
CA ARG A 235 5.45 14.32 16.28
C ARG A 235 4.81 12.95 16.49
N ASP A 236 3.88 12.57 15.60
CA ASP A 236 2.93 11.48 15.85
C ASP A 236 3.24 10.19 15.09
N GLY A 237 4.06 10.23 14.04
CA GLY A 237 4.31 9.07 13.17
C GLY A 237 4.86 7.82 13.88
N LYS A 238 5.34 7.96 15.11
CA LYS A 238 5.83 6.85 15.95
C LYS A 238 4.78 6.30 16.91
N HIS A 239 3.62 6.93 17.02
CA HIS A 239 2.57 6.52 17.96
C HIS A 239 1.72 5.36 17.44
N HIS A 240 1.86 5.01 16.17
CA HIS A 240 1.15 3.89 15.56
C HIS A 240 1.86 2.57 15.84
N PRO A 241 1.12 1.43 16.05
CA PRO A 241 1.70 0.10 16.27
C PRO A 241 2.59 -0.41 15.12
N SER A 242 2.25 -0.06 13.86
CA SER A 242 3.10 -0.32 12.71
C SER A 242 4.20 0.74 12.59
N PRO A 243 5.46 0.35 12.40
CA PRO A 243 6.57 1.29 12.26
C PRO A 243 6.51 2.10 10.94
N ASN A 244 5.63 1.71 10.03
CA ASN A 244 5.48 2.22 8.67
C ASN A 244 4.18 2.98 8.44
N ALA A 245 3.02 2.38 8.72
CA ALA A 245 1.71 2.99 8.49
C ALA A 245 1.59 4.35 9.18
N GLY A 246 2.01 4.45 10.44
CA GLY A 246 1.97 5.70 11.20
C GLY A 246 2.75 6.86 10.57
N GLN A 247 3.80 6.60 9.79
CA GLN A 247 4.55 7.65 9.10
C GLN A 247 3.66 8.37 8.07
N VAL A 248 2.96 7.60 7.26
CA VAL A 248 2.14 8.12 6.17
C VAL A 248 0.81 8.64 6.68
N GLU A 249 0.17 7.91 7.61
CA GLU A 249 -1.09 8.32 8.23
C GLU A 249 -0.94 9.67 8.96
N ALA A 250 0.13 9.85 9.76
CA ALA A 250 0.36 11.12 10.46
C ALA A 250 0.63 12.28 9.47
N ALA A 251 1.33 12.03 8.36
CA ALA A 251 1.52 13.03 7.32
C ALA A 251 0.20 13.41 6.64
N PHE A 252 -0.68 12.42 6.36
CA PHE A 252 -2.04 12.65 5.83
C PHE A 252 -2.90 13.43 6.82
N ALA A 253 -2.90 13.04 8.11
CA ALA A 253 -3.63 13.74 9.17
C ALA A 253 -3.29 15.22 9.20
N GLY A 254 -1.99 15.54 9.24
CA GLY A 254 -1.53 16.93 9.24
C GLY A 254 -1.80 17.67 7.93
N ALA A 255 -1.70 16.99 6.76
CA ALA A 255 -2.00 17.59 5.45
C ALA A 255 -3.49 17.94 5.30
N LEU A 256 -4.37 17.10 5.84
CA LEU A 256 -5.82 17.28 5.74
C LEU A 256 -6.40 18.15 6.88
N GLY A 257 -5.64 18.34 7.97
CA GLY A 257 -6.11 19.02 9.17
C GLY A 257 -7.12 18.22 9.98
N VAL A 258 -6.95 16.90 10.00
CA VAL A 258 -7.85 15.96 10.69
C VAL A 258 -7.12 15.15 11.76
N ARG A 259 -7.89 14.44 12.56
CA ARG A 259 -7.41 13.49 13.59
C ARG A 259 -7.69 12.07 13.12
N LEU A 260 -6.63 11.23 13.07
CA LEU A 260 -6.66 9.82 12.74
C LEU A 260 -6.23 8.97 13.94
N GLY A 261 -6.36 7.64 13.84
CA GLY A 261 -6.02 6.73 14.94
C GLY A 261 -7.12 6.62 16.00
N GLY A 262 -6.71 6.45 17.25
CA GLY A 262 -7.62 6.22 18.37
C GLY A 262 -8.06 4.76 18.50
N THR A 263 -9.26 4.54 19.03
CA THR A 263 -9.78 3.20 19.29
C THR A 263 -10.40 2.58 18.05
N ASN A 264 -9.95 1.37 17.69
CA ASN A 264 -10.44 0.60 16.56
C ASN A 264 -10.85 -0.82 16.99
N SER A 265 -11.81 -1.43 16.31
CA SER A 265 -12.23 -2.81 16.54
C SER A 265 -11.87 -3.70 15.33
N TYR A 266 -11.32 -4.88 15.63
CA TYR A 266 -10.93 -5.89 14.64
C TYR A 266 -11.35 -7.28 15.15
N GLY A 267 -12.35 -7.89 14.52
CA GLY A 267 -12.80 -9.23 14.88
C GLY A 267 -13.17 -9.37 16.37
N GLY A 268 -13.86 -8.37 16.93
CA GLY A 268 -14.28 -8.33 18.33
C GLY A 268 -13.19 -7.95 19.34
N ARG A 269 -11.97 -7.61 18.89
CA ARG A 269 -10.89 -7.09 19.74
C ARG A 269 -10.71 -5.60 19.53
N THR A 270 -10.69 -4.86 20.63
CA THR A 270 -10.42 -3.43 20.63
C THR A 270 -8.91 -3.18 20.66
N GLU A 271 -8.39 -2.40 19.71
CA GLU A 271 -7.01 -1.95 19.63
C GLU A 271 -6.95 -0.44 19.82
N GLN A 272 -6.10 0.00 20.76
CA GLN A 272 -5.76 1.40 20.93
C GLN A 272 -4.61 1.74 19.99
N ARG A 273 -4.91 2.51 18.95
CA ARG A 273 -3.90 3.11 18.09
C ARG A 273 -3.61 4.53 18.56
N GLY A 274 -2.37 4.95 18.54
CA GLY A 274 -2.02 6.32 18.88
C GLY A 274 -2.82 7.33 18.05
N VAL A 275 -3.18 8.44 18.67
CA VAL A 275 -3.84 9.55 17.96
C VAL A 275 -2.80 10.24 17.07
N LEU A 276 -3.15 10.47 15.81
CA LEU A 276 -2.34 11.08 14.79
C LEU A 276 -3.01 12.39 14.33
N GLY A 277 -2.37 13.52 14.60
CA GLY A 277 -2.95 14.84 14.36
C GLY A 277 -3.84 15.32 15.49
N ASP A 278 -4.02 16.64 15.51
CA ASP A 278 -4.80 17.41 16.50
C ASP A 278 -5.95 18.21 15.85
N GLY A 279 -6.26 17.84 14.60
CA GLY A 279 -7.38 18.40 13.86
C GLY A 279 -8.76 17.88 14.31
N ARG A 280 -9.79 18.23 13.56
CA ARG A 280 -11.15 17.72 13.76
C ARG A 280 -11.28 16.25 13.32
N GLU A 281 -12.39 15.62 13.65
CA GLU A 281 -12.73 14.31 13.09
C GLU A 281 -12.89 14.41 11.54
N PRO A 282 -12.51 13.36 10.81
CA PRO A 282 -12.68 13.32 9.36
C PRO A 282 -14.15 13.32 8.93
N GLU A 283 -14.46 14.08 7.91
CA GLU A 283 -15.74 14.12 7.23
C GLU A 283 -15.66 13.52 5.81
N PRO A 284 -16.79 13.27 5.13
CA PRO A 284 -16.78 12.74 3.76
C PRO A 284 -15.95 13.56 2.76
N VAL A 285 -15.90 14.90 2.94
CA VAL A 285 -15.05 15.78 2.14
C VAL A 285 -13.57 15.45 2.28
N ASP A 286 -13.12 15.00 3.44
CA ASP A 286 -11.71 14.66 3.67
C ASP A 286 -11.32 13.34 3.01
N VAL A 287 -12.24 12.40 2.85
CA VAL A 287 -12.03 11.21 2.03
C VAL A 287 -11.72 11.61 0.57
N ARG A 288 -12.46 12.57 0.01
CA ARG A 288 -12.17 13.09 -1.35
C ARG A 288 -10.82 13.81 -1.42
N ARG A 289 -10.49 14.56 -0.37
CA ARG A 289 -9.17 15.23 -0.26
C ARG A 289 -8.05 14.20 -0.14
N ALA A 290 -8.23 13.13 0.65
CA ALA A 290 -7.30 12.02 0.78
C ALA A 290 -7.05 11.31 -0.56
N VAL A 291 -8.11 11.04 -1.35
CA VAL A 291 -7.98 10.47 -2.71
C VAL A 291 -7.15 11.39 -3.63
N ARG A 292 -7.39 12.73 -3.59
CA ARG A 292 -6.59 13.69 -4.38
C ARG A 292 -5.14 13.69 -3.94
N LEU A 293 -4.89 13.69 -2.64
CA LEU A 293 -3.56 13.65 -2.06
C LEU A 293 -2.82 12.36 -2.44
N SER A 294 -3.48 11.21 -2.33
CA SER A 294 -2.96 9.90 -2.75
C SER A 294 -2.50 9.91 -4.22
N ARG A 295 -3.32 10.46 -5.13
CA ARG A 295 -2.95 10.60 -6.55
C ARG A 295 -1.73 11.51 -6.76
N ALA A 296 -1.67 12.64 -6.05
CA ALA A 296 -0.55 13.56 -6.12
C ALA A 296 0.75 12.91 -5.60
N VAL A 297 0.67 12.19 -4.48
CA VAL A 297 1.79 11.40 -3.92
C VAL A 297 2.24 10.32 -4.90
N GLY A 298 1.31 9.61 -5.55
CA GLY A 298 1.63 8.60 -6.55
C GLY A 298 2.39 9.16 -7.76
N LEU A 299 1.97 10.32 -8.27
CA LEU A 299 2.70 11.02 -9.36
C LEU A 299 4.09 11.47 -8.92
N ALA A 300 4.20 12.02 -7.72
CA ALA A 300 5.49 12.43 -7.16
C ALA A 300 6.43 11.23 -6.93
N ALA A 301 5.88 10.09 -6.46
CA ALA A 301 6.63 8.84 -6.31
C ALA A 301 7.14 8.30 -7.65
N LEU A 302 6.33 8.38 -8.71
CA LEU A 302 6.77 8.03 -10.06
C LEU A 302 7.94 8.91 -10.51
N ALA A 303 7.87 10.23 -10.29
CA ALA A 303 8.95 11.15 -10.64
C ALA A 303 10.25 10.80 -9.89
N VAL A 304 10.17 10.50 -8.59
CA VAL A 304 11.31 10.02 -7.79
C VAL A 304 11.85 8.70 -8.32
N ALA A 305 10.97 7.73 -8.60
CA ALA A 305 11.37 6.44 -9.13
C ALA A 305 12.13 6.55 -10.47
N VAL A 306 11.64 7.40 -11.38
CA VAL A 306 12.31 7.69 -12.66
C VAL A 306 13.66 8.36 -12.44
N ALA A 307 13.78 9.30 -11.51
CA ALA A 307 15.04 9.98 -11.19
C ALA A 307 16.09 9.01 -10.59
N VAL A 308 15.65 8.10 -9.72
CA VAL A 308 16.51 7.09 -9.09
C VAL A 308 16.99 6.02 -10.09
N THR A 309 16.19 5.71 -11.11
CA THR A 309 16.54 4.70 -12.13
C THR A 309 17.61 5.19 -13.12
N ARG A 310 17.89 6.48 -13.17
CA ARG A 310 18.91 7.10 -14.03
C ARG A 310 20.29 6.96 -13.42
#